data_a7725e8bfca99cea6771416660abbecd
#
_entry.id   a7725e8bfca99cea6771416660abbecd
#
_cell.length_a   1.000
_cell.length_b   1.000
_cell.length_c   1.000
_cell.angle_alpha   90.00
_cell.angle_beta   90.00
_cell.angle_gamma   90.00
#
_symmetry.space_group_name_H-M   'P 1'
#
loop_
_entity.id
_entity.type
_entity.pdbx_description
1 polymer ?
#
loop_
_entity_poly.entity_id
_entity_poly.type
_entity_poly.pdbx_seq_one_letter_code
_entity_poly.pdbx_strand_id
1 'polypeptide(L)'
;AIATFASGLPNIMIGTAAGIPYAQFIQISLPYALISLIIAVVGLRFFFRKDLPWKQTAEEHSLLREQIETFDPWAMAENRKVLLRSAIILMATVLGFVFAQQLGVGMDFIAMVGATAALLFAGKGVEDAIQKVNWTVIMFFMGLFIIIGCVKQTGALAWVAQQVIALSDNEMSLLLPLLGIFSAVASSIVDNIPVAATLIPIVRD
;
A
#
# COMPACT_ATOMS: atom_id res chain seq x y z
N ALA A 1 2.83 3.17 3.98
CA ALA A 1 1.81 2.23 3.48
C ALA A 1 0.38 2.76 3.57
N ILE A 2 0.06 3.85 4.29
CA ILE A 2 -1.32 4.32 4.52
C ILE A 2 -1.69 5.47 3.55
N ALA A 3 -0.72 6.21 3.06
CA ALA A 3 -0.93 7.49 2.37
C ALA A 3 -1.52 7.41 0.95
N THR A 4 -1.38 6.29 0.26
CA THR A 4 -1.82 6.14 -1.14
C THR A 4 -2.51 4.82 -1.41
N PHE A 5 -3.33 4.77 -2.45
CA PHE A 5 -3.91 3.51 -2.95
C PHE A 5 -2.84 2.47 -3.27
N ALA A 6 -1.78 2.89 -3.95
CA ALA A 6 -0.72 2.00 -4.42
C ALA A 6 0.17 1.44 -3.30
N SER A 7 -0.06 1.86 -2.05
CA SER A 7 0.75 1.46 -0.90
C SER A 7 0.42 0.07 -0.35
N GLY A 8 -0.72 -0.50 -0.72
CA GLY A 8 -1.10 -1.85 -0.29
C GLY A 8 -2.42 -2.32 -0.90
N LEU A 9 -2.54 -3.62 -1.07
CA LEU A 9 -3.74 -4.25 -1.63
C LEU A 9 -5.03 -3.89 -0.87
N PRO A 10 -5.09 -3.86 0.48
CA PRO A 10 -6.30 -3.46 1.19
C PRO A 10 -6.80 -2.08 0.81
N ASN A 11 -5.88 -1.11 0.62
CA ASN A 11 -6.25 0.24 0.21
C ASN A 11 -6.87 0.27 -1.19
N ILE A 12 -6.29 -0.49 -2.13
CA ILE A 12 -6.82 -0.65 -3.48
C ILE A 12 -8.21 -1.26 -3.43
N MET A 13 -8.39 -2.34 -2.67
CA MET A 13 -9.67 -3.06 -2.57
C MET A 13 -10.77 -2.17 -1.98
N ILE A 14 -10.52 -1.53 -0.84
CA ILE A 14 -11.50 -0.67 -0.16
C ILE A 14 -11.81 0.55 -1.04
N GLY A 15 -10.80 1.22 -1.54
CA GLY A 15 -11.00 2.42 -2.34
C GLY A 15 -11.73 2.16 -3.66
N THR A 16 -11.40 1.05 -4.34
CA THR A 16 -12.11 0.65 -5.56
C THR A 16 -13.55 0.23 -5.27
N ALA A 17 -13.78 -0.54 -4.20
CA ALA A 17 -15.12 -0.98 -3.82
C ALA A 17 -16.02 0.19 -3.39
N ALA A 18 -15.44 1.20 -2.71
CA ALA A 18 -16.15 2.40 -2.29
C ALA A 18 -16.26 3.46 -3.42
N GLY A 19 -15.64 3.23 -4.58
CA GLY A 19 -15.65 4.19 -5.69
C GLY A 19 -14.92 5.50 -5.39
N ILE A 20 -13.97 5.49 -4.45
CA ILE A 20 -13.23 6.68 -4.03
C ILE A 20 -12.16 7.02 -5.08
N PRO A 21 -12.12 8.25 -5.63
CA PRO A 21 -11.07 8.68 -6.54
C PRO A 21 -9.69 8.65 -5.88
N TYR A 22 -8.66 8.29 -6.65
CA TYR A 22 -7.27 8.24 -6.16
C TYR A 22 -6.82 9.55 -5.49
N ALA A 23 -7.13 10.69 -6.11
CA ALA A 23 -6.78 12.00 -5.56
C ALA A 23 -7.49 12.30 -4.23
N GLN A 24 -8.78 11.96 -4.12
CA GLN A 24 -9.56 12.13 -2.90
C GLN A 24 -9.04 11.22 -1.77
N PHE A 25 -8.67 9.98 -2.10
CA PHE A 25 -8.06 9.08 -1.14
C PHE A 25 -6.78 9.67 -0.55
N ILE A 26 -5.88 10.21 -1.38
CA ILE A 26 -4.65 10.86 -0.91
C ILE A 26 -4.97 12.05 0.00
N GLN A 27 -5.90 12.91 -0.39
CA GLN A 27 -6.26 14.09 0.41
C GLN A 27 -6.74 13.71 1.82
N ILE A 28 -7.49 12.62 1.94
CA ILE A 28 -7.99 12.13 3.22
C ILE A 28 -6.90 11.38 3.99
N SER A 29 -6.18 10.48 3.32
CA SER A 29 -5.25 9.56 3.99
C SER A 29 -3.90 10.19 4.35
N LEU A 30 -3.45 11.18 3.58
CA LEU A 30 -2.14 11.80 3.79
C LEU A 30 -2.00 12.48 5.18
N PRO A 31 -2.98 13.27 5.66
CA PRO A 31 -2.91 13.85 7.01
C PRO A 31 -2.79 12.79 8.11
N TYR A 32 -3.59 11.71 8.01
CA TYR A 32 -3.52 10.60 8.98
C TYR A 32 -2.18 9.88 8.93
N ALA A 33 -1.62 9.67 7.74
CA ALA A 33 -0.31 9.06 7.56
C ALA A 33 0.80 9.91 8.19
N LEU A 34 0.74 11.23 8.02
CA LEU A 34 1.70 12.16 8.64
C LEU A 34 1.59 12.18 10.16
N ILE A 35 0.38 12.23 10.70
CA ILE A 35 0.16 12.17 12.14
C ILE A 35 0.68 10.84 12.71
N SER A 36 0.36 9.71 12.08
CA SER A 36 0.84 8.40 12.48
C SER A 36 2.36 8.29 12.42
N LEU A 37 2.99 8.87 11.41
CA LEU A 37 4.45 8.93 11.28
C LEU A 37 5.06 9.74 12.43
N ILE A 38 4.51 10.91 12.74
CA ILE A 38 4.98 11.75 13.85
C ILE A 38 4.86 10.99 15.18
N ILE A 39 3.71 10.37 15.44
CA ILE A 39 3.48 9.58 16.66
C ILE A 39 4.49 8.41 16.74
N ALA A 40 4.71 7.70 15.62
CA ALA A 40 5.68 6.61 15.57
C ALA A 40 7.11 7.09 15.84
N VAL A 41 7.53 8.17 15.21
CA VAL A 41 8.88 8.75 15.42
C VAL A 41 9.06 9.23 16.85
N VAL A 42 8.08 9.94 17.42
CA VAL A 42 8.11 10.40 18.81
C VAL A 42 8.12 9.21 19.77
N GLY A 43 7.28 8.20 19.51
CA GLY A 43 7.21 6.97 20.29
C GLY A 43 8.52 6.19 20.28
N LEU A 44 9.08 5.94 19.09
CA LEU A 44 10.39 5.29 18.96
C LEU A 44 11.47 6.05 19.70
N ARG A 45 11.48 7.37 19.56
CA ARG A 45 12.46 8.20 20.26
C ARG A 45 12.28 8.17 21.77
N PHE A 46 11.06 8.12 22.26
CA PHE A 46 10.79 8.02 23.69
C PHE A 46 11.23 6.67 24.27
N PHE A 47 10.91 5.57 23.59
CA PHE A 47 11.26 4.22 24.05
C PHE A 47 12.75 3.93 23.91
N PHE A 48 13.37 4.36 22.79
CA PHE A 48 14.77 4.07 22.47
C PHE A 48 15.71 5.27 22.73
N ARG A 49 15.29 6.23 23.56
CA ARG A 49 16.08 7.44 23.83
C ARG A 49 17.48 7.16 24.42
N LYS A 50 17.68 6.00 25.05
CA LYS A 50 18.96 5.58 25.59
C LYS A 50 19.89 5.01 24.54
N ASP A 51 19.31 4.33 23.55
CA ASP A 51 20.03 3.63 22.48
C ASP A 51 20.24 4.52 21.25
N LEU A 52 19.45 5.62 21.14
CA LEU A 52 19.53 6.62 20.08
C LEU A 52 19.96 7.99 20.66
N PRO A 53 21.23 8.18 21.02
CA PRO A 53 21.71 9.46 21.55
C PRO A 53 21.56 10.56 20.49
N TRP A 54 21.10 11.75 20.93
CA TRP A 54 20.90 12.90 20.03
C TRP A 54 22.23 13.44 19.50
N LYS A 55 23.32 13.23 20.24
CA LYS A 55 24.67 13.60 19.82
C LYS A 55 25.43 12.33 19.52
N GLN A 56 25.71 12.10 18.28
CA GLN A 56 26.69 11.10 17.86
C GLN A 56 28.09 11.57 18.29
N THR A 57 28.90 10.63 18.72
CA THR A 57 30.29 10.89 19.01
C THR A 57 31.02 11.34 17.73
N ALA A 58 32.00 12.22 17.83
CA ALA A 58 32.73 12.74 16.67
C ALA A 58 33.32 11.62 15.78
N GLU A 59 33.68 10.50 16.38
CA GLU A 59 34.18 9.31 15.68
C GLU A 59 33.07 8.59 14.87
N GLU A 60 31.89 8.44 15.46
CA GLU A 60 30.73 7.85 14.72
C GLU A 60 30.32 8.74 13.54
N HIS A 61 30.39 10.04 13.70
CA HIS A 61 30.11 11.01 12.65
C HIS A 61 31.13 10.95 11.52
N SER A 62 32.41 10.68 11.82
CA SER A 62 33.44 10.50 10.79
C SER A 62 33.30 9.20 10.02
N LEU A 63 33.00 8.09 10.72
CA LEU A 63 32.73 6.80 10.08
C LEU A 63 31.50 6.81 9.18
N LEU A 64 30.42 7.47 9.63
CA LEU A 64 29.22 7.64 8.81
C LEU A 64 29.47 8.51 7.58
N ARG A 65 30.27 9.59 7.72
CA ARG A 65 30.68 10.41 6.58
C ARG A 65 31.50 9.61 5.57
N GLU A 66 32.46 8.85 6.03
CA GLU A 66 33.29 8.00 5.16
C GLU A 66 32.43 6.95 4.42
N GLN A 67 31.45 6.34 5.11
CA GLN A 67 30.50 5.42 4.48
C GLN A 67 29.57 6.11 3.46
N ILE A 68 29.15 7.35 3.74
CA ILE A 68 28.30 8.13 2.83
C ILE A 68 29.12 8.63 1.62
N GLU A 69 30.36 9.06 1.83
CA GLU A 69 31.25 9.54 0.76
C GLU A 69 31.69 8.41 -0.18
N THR A 70 31.83 7.18 0.35
CA THR A 70 32.12 5.97 -0.46
C THR A 70 30.86 5.39 -1.13
N PHE A 71 29.65 5.80 -0.69
CA PHE A 71 28.39 5.34 -1.26
C PHE A 71 28.07 6.13 -2.54
N ASP A 72 28.36 5.55 -3.68
CA ASP A 72 27.92 6.09 -4.98
C ASP A 72 26.53 5.53 -5.32
N PRO A 73 25.45 6.32 -5.15
CA PRO A 73 24.09 5.86 -5.47
C PRO A 73 23.93 5.51 -6.96
N TRP A 74 24.81 6.04 -7.81
CA TRP A 74 24.77 5.82 -9.27
C TRP A 74 25.53 4.56 -9.70
N ALA A 75 26.44 4.05 -8.86
CA ALA A 75 27.14 2.78 -9.13
C ALA A 75 26.18 1.59 -9.17
N MET A 76 25.04 1.69 -8.44
CA MET A 76 23.98 0.67 -8.48
C MET A 76 23.11 0.74 -9.75
N ALA A 77 23.17 1.82 -10.48
CA ALA A 77 22.42 2.00 -11.72
C ALA A 77 23.27 1.55 -12.92
N GLU A 78 23.21 0.28 -13.25
CA GLU A 78 23.94 -0.34 -14.37
C GLU A 78 23.73 0.40 -15.71
N ASN A 79 22.58 1.06 -15.88
CA ASN A 79 22.29 1.90 -17.02
C ASN A 79 21.40 3.10 -16.66
N ARG A 80 22.02 4.29 -16.56
CA ARG A 80 21.34 5.54 -16.25
C ARG A 80 20.18 5.87 -17.21
N LYS A 81 20.28 5.50 -18.48
CA LYS A 81 19.21 5.75 -19.47
C LYS A 81 17.99 4.87 -19.19
N VAL A 82 18.20 3.61 -18.79
CA VAL A 82 17.11 2.70 -18.43
C VAL A 82 16.45 3.18 -17.15
N LEU A 83 17.22 3.57 -16.14
CA LEU A 83 16.70 4.13 -14.89
C LEU A 83 15.82 5.36 -15.16
N LEU A 84 16.28 6.30 -15.95
CA LEU A 84 15.54 7.53 -16.26
C LEU A 84 14.22 7.21 -17.01
N ARG A 85 14.27 6.31 -18.00
CA ARG A 85 13.07 5.88 -18.75
C ARG A 85 12.06 5.21 -17.82
N SER A 86 12.51 4.30 -16.95
CA SER A 86 11.64 3.63 -15.98
C SER A 86 11.03 4.63 -14.98
N ALA A 87 11.81 5.62 -14.53
CA ALA A 87 11.31 6.68 -13.66
C ALA A 87 10.25 7.54 -14.34
N ILE A 88 10.43 7.88 -15.63
CA ILE A 88 9.44 8.64 -16.40
C ILE A 88 8.15 7.82 -16.57
N ILE A 89 8.25 6.54 -16.90
CA ILE A 89 7.08 5.66 -17.08
C ILE A 89 6.34 5.51 -15.74
N LEU A 90 7.07 5.30 -14.64
CA LEU A 90 6.48 5.22 -13.31
C LEU A 90 5.75 6.52 -12.95
N MET A 91 6.39 7.66 -13.17
CA MET A 91 5.78 8.97 -12.92
C MET A 91 4.52 9.18 -13.78
N ALA A 92 4.57 8.83 -15.07
CA ALA A 92 3.42 8.90 -15.97
C ALA A 92 2.28 7.97 -15.51
N THR A 93 2.60 6.77 -15.02
CA THR A 93 1.61 5.83 -14.47
C THR A 93 0.95 6.39 -13.20
N VAL A 94 1.74 6.96 -12.28
CA VAL A 94 1.21 7.59 -11.05
C VAL A 94 0.34 8.80 -11.39
N LEU A 95 0.74 9.63 -12.33
CA LEU A 95 -0.09 10.73 -12.84
C LEU A 95 -1.37 10.19 -13.49
N GLY A 96 -1.27 9.11 -14.25
CA GLY A 96 -2.43 8.42 -14.81
C GLY A 96 -3.45 8.00 -13.74
N PHE A 97 -3.00 7.49 -12.60
CA PHE A 97 -3.90 7.17 -11.47
C PHE A 97 -4.62 8.40 -10.92
N VAL A 98 -3.93 9.54 -10.83
CA VAL A 98 -4.55 10.79 -10.36
C VAL A 98 -5.67 11.24 -11.30
N PHE A 99 -5.48 11.05 -12.61
CA PHE A 99 -6.43 11.45 -13.64
C PHE A 99 -7.36 10.32 -14.10
N ALA A 100 -7.28 9.13 -13.50
CA ALA A 100 -8.04 7.94 -13.89
C ALA A 100 -9.55 8.20 -14.02
N GLN A 101 -10.12 8.91 -13.04
CA GLN A 101 -11.55 9.26 -13.03
C GLN A 101 -11.94 10.20 -14.16
N GLN A 102 -11.09 11.19 -14.47
CA GLN A 102 -11.33 12.16 -15.55
C GLN A 102 -11.24 11.50 -16.93
N LEU A 103 -10.36 10.50 -17.05
CA LEU A 103 -10.18 9.72 -18.26
C LEU A 103 -11.25 8.63 -18.43
N GLY A 104 -12.05 8.35 -17.40
CA GLY A 104 -13.08 7.29 -17.41
C GLY A 104 -12.50 5.89 -17.50
N VAL A 105 -11.23 5.69 -17.10
CA VAL A 105 -10.54 4.38 -17.15
C VAL A 105 -10.24 3.87 -15.74
N GLY A 106 -10.24 2.54 -15.58
CA GLY A 106 -9.87 1.90 -14.32
C GLY A 106 -8.36 2.02 -14.03
N MET A 107 -8.00 2.03 -12.73
CA MET A 107 -6.60 2.04 -12.31
C MET A 107 -5.85 0.78 -12.75
N ASP A 108 -6.53 -0.35 -12.84
CA ASP A 108 -6.04 -1.62 -13.38
C ASP A 108 -5.57 -1.47 -14.83
N PHE A 109 -6.36 -0.82 -15.67
CA PHE A 109 -6.00 -0.53 -17.05
C PHE A 109 -4.75 0.35 -17.14
N ILE A 110 -4.68 1.43 -16.35
CA ILE A 110 -3.52 2.32 -16.32
C ILE A 110 -2.27 1.59 -15.85
N ALA A 111 -2.38 0.72 -14.83
CA ALA A 111 -1.28 -0.11 -14.36
C ALA A 111 -0.77 -1.06 -15.46
N MET A 112 -1.68 -1.71 -16.18
CA MET A 112 -1.34 -2.62 -17.29
C MET A 112 -0.65 -1.87 -18.44
N VAL A 113 -1.13 -0.69 -18.81
CA VAL A 113 -0.50 0.16 -19.82
C VAL A 113 0.90 0.58 -19.37
N GLY A 114 1.06 1.02 -18.12
CA GLY A 114 2.34 1.38 -17.53
C GLY A 114 3.33 0.22 -17.52
N ALA A 115 2.90 -0.96 -17.10
CA ALA A 115 3.74 -2.16 -17.10
C ALA A 115 4.14 -2.57 -18.51
N THR A 116 3.22 -2.55 -19.47
CA THR A 116 3.49 -2.85 -20.88
C THR A 116 4.48 -1.85 -21.47
N ALA A 117 4.29 -0.56 -21.20
CA ALA A 117 5.23 0.48 -21.63
C ALA A 117 6.63 0.24 -21.03
N ALA A 118 6.71 -0.08 -19.72
CA ALA A 118 7.98 -0.37 -19.08
C ALA A 118 8.71 -1.55 -19.74
N LEU A 119 8.00 -2.62 -20.08
CA LEU A 119 8.56 -3.77 -20.79
C LEU A 119 9.02 -3.41 -22.21
N LEU A 120 8.23 -2.67 -22.97
CA LEU A 120 8.58 -2.24 -24.33
C LEU A 120 9.84 -1.36 -24.36
N PHE A 121 10.00 -0.48 -23.35
CA PHE A 121 11.16 0.40 -23.25
C PHE A 121 12.36 -0.23 -22.53
N ALA A 122 12.20 -1.41 -21.91
CA ALA A 122 13.30 -2.18 -21.32
C ALA A 122 14.29 -2.73 -22.37
N GLY A 123 13.87 -2.84 -23.63
CA GLY A 123 14.70 -3.31 -24.74
C GLY A 123 15.16 -4.78 -24.54
N LYS A 124 16.47 -5.03 -24.61
CA LYS A 124 17.04 -6.38 -24.48
C LYS A 124 16.89 -7.01 -23.06
N GLY A 125 16.46 -6.23 -22.08
CA GLY A 125 16.28 -6.69 -20.70
C GLY A 125 14.86 -7.15 -20.36
N VAL A 126 13.97 -7.33 -21.35
CA VAL A 126 12.58 -7.75 -21.11
C VAL A 126 12.52 -9.11 -20.43
N GLU A 127 13.29 -10.09 -20.88
CA GLU A 127 13.33 -11.43 -20.29
C GLU A 127 13.80 -11.39 -18.86
N ASP A 128 14.86 -10.65 -18.57
CA ASP A 128 15.38 -10.46 -17.21
C ASP A 128 14.36 -9.74 -16.32
N ALA A 129 13.64 -8.77 -16.84
CA ALA A 129 12.59 -8.07 -16.12
C ALA A 129 11.42 -9.01 -15.75
N ILE A 130 10.99 -9.86 -16.69
CA ILE A 130 9.91 -10.84 -16.47
C ILE A 130 10.35 -11.90 -15.45
N GLN A 131 11.60 -12.37 -15.52
CA GLN A 131 12.15 -13.35 -14.57
C GLN A 131 12.24 -12.79 -13.14
N LYS A 132 12.46 -11.49 -12.98
CA LYS A 132 12.49 -10.79 -11.68
C LYS A 132 11.10 -10.59 -11.07
N VAL A 133 10.03 -10.81 -11.83
CA VAL A 133 8.66 -10.76 -11.29
C VAL A 133 8.47 -11.92 -10.31
N ASN A 134 7.99 -11.61 -9.12
CA ASN A 134 7.70 -12.65 -8.12
C ASN A 134 6.38 -13.35 -8.44
N TRP A 135 6.44 -14.31 -9.34
CA TRP A 135 5.29 -15.11 -9.78
C TRP A 135 4.62 -15.87 -8.64
N THR A 136 5.42 -16.29 -7.64
CA THR A 136 4.89 -16.99 -6.45
C THR A 136 3.89 -16.12 -5.71
N VAL A 137 4.21 -14.83 -5.53
CA VAL A 137 3.31 -13.86 -4.88
C VAL A 137 2.05 -13.65 -5.71
N ILE A 138 2.16 -13.54 -7.02
CA ILE A 138 1.00 -13.39 -7.91
C ILE A 138 0.08 -14.60 -7.81
N MET A 139 0.63 -15.82 -7.89
CA MET A 139 -0.15 -17.06 -7.77
C MET A 139 -0.80 -17.20 -6.39
N PHE A 140 -0.07 -16.82 -5.33
CA PHE A 140 -0.61 -16.79 -3.98
C PHE A 140 -1.84 -15.88 -3.88
N PHE A 141 -1.75 -14.64 -4.38
CA PHE A 141 -2.89 -13.72 -4.35
C PHE A 141 -4.04 -14.18 -5.23
N MET A 142 -3.77 -14.78 -6.39
CA MET A 142 -4.84 -15.38 -7.21
C MET A 142 -5.61 -16.45 -6.42
N GLY A 143 -4.90 -17.37 -5.78
CA GLY A 143 -5.53 -18.39 -4.92
C GLY A 143 -6.30 -17.78 -3.76
N LEU A 144 -5.73 -16.79 -3.09
CA LEU A 144 -6.37 -16.07 -1.99
C LEU A 144 -7.68 -15.42 -2.42
N PHE A 145 -7.69 -14.70 -3.55
CA PHE A 145 -8.92 -14.05 -4.06
C PHE A 145 -9.98 -15.05 -4.48
N ILE A 146 -9.60 -16.22 -5.00
CA ILE A 146 -10.56 -17.29 -5.28
C ILE A 146 -11.21 -17.78 -3.99
N ILE A 147 -10.42 -18.04 -2.93
CA ILE A 147 -10.94 -18.45 -1.62
C ILE A 147 -11.88 -17.39 -1.05
N ILE A 148 -11.47 -16.11 -1.05
CA ILE A 148 -12.30 -15.00 -0.57
C ILE A 148 -13.60 -14.92 -1.38
N GLY A 149 -13.55 -15.09 -2.70
CA GLY A 149 -14.71 -15.14 -3.58
C GLY A 149 -15.68 -16.27 -3.22
N CYS A 150 -15.17 -17.46 -2.93
CA CYS A 150 -15.97 -18.58 -2.44
C CYS A 150 -16.63 -18.28 -1.09
N VAL A 151 -15.86 -17.76 -0.13
CA VAL A 151 -16.38 -17.40 1.20
C VAL A 151 -17.47 -16.31 1.09
N LYS A 152 -17.30 -15.34 0.19
CA LYS A 152 -18.33 -14.33 -0.09
C LYS A 152 -19.65 -14.96 -0.58
N GLN A 153 -19.58 -15.98 -1.45
CA GLN A 153 -20.78 -16.67 -1.96
C GLN A 153 -21.52 -17.48 -0.90
N THR A 154 -20.84 -17.96 0.15
CA THR A 154 -21.49 -18.66 1.27
C THR A 154 -22.36 -17.75 2.15
N GLY A 155 -22.25 -16.44 2.00
CA GLY A 155 -22.91 -15.46 2.87
C GLY A 155 -22.24 -15.29 4.25
N ALA A 156 -21.16 -16.01 4.53
CA ALA A 156 -20.48 -15.95 5.82
C ALA A 156 -19.98 -14.53 6.15
N LEU A 157 -19.46 -13.81 5.14
CA LEU A 157 -19.01 -12.42 5.33
C LEU A 157 -20.17 -11.49 5.65
N ALA A 158 -21.32 -11.67 4.98
CA ALA A 158 -22.52 -10.87 5.25
C ALA A 158 -23.07 -11.15 6.66
N TRP A 159 -23.02 -12.39 7.11
CA TRP A 159 -23.43 -12.75 8.47
C TRP A 159 -22.53 -12.07 9.53
N VAL A 160 -21.21 -12.11 9.36
CA VAL A 160 -20.27 -11.40 10.25
C VAL A 160 -20.55 -9.90 10.24
N ALA A 161 -20.77 -9.31 9.06
CA ALA A 161 -21.11 -7.90 8.91
C ALA A 161 -22.36 -7.53 9.75
N GLN A 162 -23.43 -8.32 9.61
CA GLN A 162 -24.67 -8.09 10.36
C GLN A 162 -24.48 -8.20 11.87
N GLN A 163 -23.63 -9.12 12.36
CA GLN A 163 -23.34 -9.21 13.78
C GLN A 163 -22.62 -7.93 14.29
N VAL A 164 -21.67 -7.41 13.54
CA VAL A 164 -20.95 -6.17 13.91
C VAL A 164 -21.92 -4.97 13.92
N ILE A 165 -22.79 -4.85 12.93
CA ILE A 165 -23.80 -3.78 12.86
C ILE A 165 -24.79 -3.91 14.05
N ALA A 166 -25.25 -5.11 14.35
CA ALA A 166 -26.16 -5.34 15.47
C ALA A 166 -25.55 -4.95 16.82
N LEU A 167 -24.24 -5.15 17.00
CA LEU A 167 -23.52 -4.74 18.23
C LEU A 167 -23.37 -3.22 18.35
N SER A 168 -23.54 -2.47 17.28
CA SER A 168 -23.44 -1.00 17.28
C SER A 168 -24.78 -0.29 17.49
N ASP A 169 -25.89 -1.02 17.67
CA ASP A 169 -27.25 -0.48 17.74
C ASP A 169 -27.59 0.49 16.60
N ASN A 170 -26.98 0.31 15.42
CA ASN A 170 -27.04 1.21 14.26
C ASN A 170 -26.53 2.64 14.52
N GLU A 171 -25.80 2.87 15.60
CA GLU A 171 -25.16 4.16 15.86
C GLU A 171 -23.79 4.25 15.19
N MET A 172 -23.64 5.21 14.26
CA MET A 172 -22.38 5.42 13.54
C MET A 172 -21.20 5.76 14.46
N SER A 173 -21.50 6.40 15.59
CA SER A 173 -20.51 6.74 16.64
C SER A 173 -19.88 5.51 17.29
N LEU A 174 -20.62 4.41 17.41
CA LEU A 174 -20.16 3.13 17.96
C LEU A 174 -19.64 2.19 16.87
N LEU A 175 -20.22 2.24 15.68
CA LEU A 175 -19.85 1.38 14.57
C LEU A 175 -18.38 1.59 14.14
N LEU A 176 -17.95 2.85 13.99
CA LEU A 176 -16.59 3.17 13.55
C LEU A 176 -15.49 2.67 14.52
N PRO A 177 -15.56 2.92 15.85
CA PRO A 177 -14.61 2.37 16.79
C PRO A 177 -14.65 0.83 16.84
N LEU A 178 -15.85 0.23 16.77
CA LEU A 178 -16.02 -1.22 16.79
C LEU A 178 -15.37 -1.89 15.56
N LEU A 179 -15.61 -1.34 14.38
CA LEU A 179 -14.94 -1.77 13.14
C LEU A 179 -13.43 -1.59 13.21
N GLY A 180 -12.96 -0.50 13.80
CA GLY A 180 -11.54 -0.24 13.99
C GLY A 180 -10.88 -1.28 14.90
N ILE A 181 -11.47 -1.57 16.05
CA ILE A 181 -10.98 -2.58 17.01
C ILE A 181 -11.04 -3.97 16.38
N PHE A 182 -12.19 -4.34 15.79
CA PHE A 182 -12.34 -5.63 15.09
C PHE A 182 -11.28 -5.80 14.01
N SER A 183 -11.10 -4.78 13.17
CA SER A 183 -10.10 -4.77 12.10
C SER A 183 -8.68 -4.93 12.64
N ALA A 184 -8.33 -4.23 13.73
CA ALA A 184 -7.01 -4.31 14.36
C ALA A 184 -6.75 -5.70 14.95
N VAL A 185 -7.71 -6.27 15.67
CA VAL A 185 -7.59 -7.61 16.26
C VAL A 185 -7.56 -8.68 15.18
N ALA A 186 -8.48 -8.64 14.21
CA ALA A 186 -8.52 -9.58 13.11
C ALA A 186 -7.23 -9.55 12.27
N SER A 187 -6.72 -8.35 11.98
CA SER A 187 -5.50 -8.15 11.20
C SER A 187 -4.22 -8.53 11.95
N SER A 188 -4.27 -8.66 13.28
CA SER A 188 -3.14 -9.18 14.06
C SER A 188 -2.97 -10.71 13.96
N ILE A 189 -4.04 -11.41 13.59
CA ILE A 189 -4.07 -12.89 13.52
C ILE A 189 -4.07 -13.34 12.05
N VAL A 190 -4.81 -12.64 11.21
CA VAL A 190 -5.01 -12.95 9.78
C VAL A 190 -4.41 -11.84 8.93
N ASP A 191 -3.97 -12.16 7.73
CA ASP A 191 -3.47 -11.14 6.78
C ASP A 191 -4.52 -10.03 6.56
N ASN A 192 -4.04 -8.81 6.32
CA ASN A 192 -4.87 -7.61 6.12
C ASN A 192 -5.85 -7.73 4.95
N ILE A 193 -5.52 -8.53 3.94
CA ILE A 193 -6.32 -8.65 2.72
C ILE A 193 -7.65 -9.34 2.96
N PRO A 194 -7.72 -10.53 3.61
CA PRO A 194 -8.99 -11.15 3.99
C PRO A 194 -9.85 -10.27 4.90
N VAL A 195 -9.21 -9.57 5.85
CA VAL A 195 -9.92 -8.63 6.74
C VAL A 195 -10.55 -7.50 5.93
N ALA A 196 -9.80 -6.85 5.03
CA ALA A 196 -10.34 -5.82 4.16
C ALA A 196 -11.50 -6.32 3.30
N ALA A 197 -11.37 -7.52 2.72
CA ALA A 197 -12.44 -8.14 1.92
C ALA A 197 -13.73 -8.38 2.72
N THR A 198 -13.59 -8.70 4.01
CA THR A 198 -14.73 -8.90 4.93
C THR A 198 -15.42 -7.58 5.29
N LEU A 199 -14.64 -6.51 5.44
CA LEU A 199 -15.16 -5.20 5.85
C LEU A 199 -15.83 -4.42 4.71
N ILE A 200 -15.45 -4.67 3.45
CA ILE A 200 -16.01 -3.98 2.29
C ILE A 200 -17.55 -4.02 2.24
N PRO A 201 -18.24 -5.16 2.40
CA PRO A 201 -19.70 -5.19 2.43
C PRO A 201 -20.29 -4.36 3.57
N ILE A 202 -19.64 -4.35 4.76
CA ILE A 202 -20.12 -3.63 5.94
C ILE A 202 -20.12 -2.11 5.74
N VAL A 203 -19.13 -1.61 5.01
CA VAL A 203 -18.96 -0.15 4.80
C VAL A 203 -19.79 0.35 3.62
N ARG A 204 -20.20 -0.56 2.71
CA ARG A 204 -20.91 -0.22 1.49
C ARG A 204 -22.43 -0.21 1.64
N ASP A 205 -22.98 -1.05 2.52
CA ASP A 205 -24.40 -1.18 2.82
C ASP A 205 -24.80 -0.25 3.99
#